data_5023c780a94a39c59df281add3aa8d7a
#
_entry.id   5023c780a94a39c59df281add3aa8d7a
#
_cell.length_a   1.000
_cell.length_b   1.000
_cell.length_c   1.000
_cell.angle_alpha   90.00
_cell.angle_beta   90.00
_cell.angle_gamma   90.00
#
_symmetry.space_group_name_H-M   'P 1'
#
loop_
_entity.id
_entity.type
_entity.pdbx_description
1 polymer ?
#
loop_
_entity_poly.entity_id
_entity_poly.type
_entity_poly.pdbx_seq_one_letter_code
_entity_poly.pdbx_strand_id
1 'polypeptide(L)'
;MYSAEAPSLKDAVVRFGGGCTGEMISPDGLVLTNHHCGYSSIQRHSTLEHDYLTDGFWAMSRDKELPNPGLTVTFIDKIDDVTDYVRTELKKITDPNSMEFLSAKYLNGLAKAKVGEKFLQDNPGTEVEIKAFYGGNKYYMFTKKIYSDVRLVGAPPSSIGKFGADTDNWMWPRHTGDFSLFRVYADANGNPAPYSETNVPLRPKRWLKLSIKGVEENDYAMIMGFPGRTNKYYTSWEVAERRDIDNAVRINIRNLRQEAMLEEMLKDPQVRIQYASKYAGSTNAYKNAIGSNWAINKRNFEQMKNDEQDRLIAWSKKMCEPAYPEALLTLEQIVNDRKDLRFRSWMLDEALSRGIEFSKVPTDIGTVCE
;
A
#
# COMPACT_ATOMS: atom_id res chain seq x y z
N MET A 1 -10.22 -12.28 15.96
CA MET A 1 -9.47 -11.29 15.18
C MET A 1 -10.19 -9.97 15.04
N TYR A 2 -11.48 -9.98 14.72
CA TYR A 2 -12.36 -8.82 14.64
C TYR A 2 -13.48 -8.92 15.66
N SER A 3 -13.80 -7.81 16.33
CA SER A 3 -15.02 -7.63 17.14
C SER A 3 -15.56 -6.22 16.91
N ALA A 4 -16.88 -6.09 16.83
CA ALA A 4 -17.56 -4.80 16.81
C ALA A 4 -17.83 -4.27 18.23
N GLU A 5 -17.85 -5.16 19.22
CA GLU A 5 -18.31 -4.87 20.59
C GLU A 5 -17.15 -4.71 21.60
N ALA A 6 -15.99 -5.32 21.32
CA ALA A 6 -14.85 -5.31 22.23
C ALA A 6 -13.52 -5.05 21.49
N PRO A 7 -12.49 -4.52 22.17
CA PRO A 7 -11.17 -4.38 21.61
C PRO A 7 -10.63 -5.70 21.08
N SER A 8 -10.13 -5.72 19.86
CA SER A 8 -9.68 -6.92 19.15
C SER A 8 -8.33 -6.70 18.48
N LEU A 9 -7.79 -7.72 17.81
CA LEU A 9 -6.47 -7.59 17.14
C LEU A 9 -6.47 -6.49 16.07
N LYS A 10 -7.61 -6.22 15.41
CA LYS A 10 -7.71 -5.11 14.43
C LYS A 10 -7.36 -3.74 15.02
N ASP A 11 -7.61 -3.54 16.33
CA ASP A 11 -7.38 -2.26 17.00
C ASP A 11 -5.89 -2.04 17.34
N ALA A 12 -5.06 -3.08 17.19
CA ALA A 12 -3.61 -3.00 17.34
C ALA A 12 -2.87 -2.95 16.00
N VAL A 13 -3.54 -3.24 14.88
CA VAL A 13 -2.95 -3.24 13.54
C VAL A 13 -3.45 -2.03 12.78
N VAL A 14 -2.54 -1.18 12.34
CA VAL A 14 -2.85 0.10 11.72
C VAL A 14 -2.29 0.21 10.31
N ARG A 15 -2.96 0.97 9.46
CA ARG A 15 -2.37 1.40 8.21
C ARG A 15 -1.42 2.56 8.49
N PHE A 16 -0.16 2.39 8.13
CA PHE A 16 0.90 3.37 8.31
C PHE A 16 1.18 4.08 6.99
N GLY A 17 1.01 5.41 6.99
CA GLY A 17 1.17 6.22 5.79
C GLY A 17 0.26 5.76 4.64
N GLY A 18 0.78 5.85 3.41
CA GLY A 18 0.02 5.57 2.19
C GLY A 18 -0.31 4.09 1.92
N GLY A 19 0.37 3.13 2.55
CA GLY A 19 0.16 1.73 2.20
C GLY A 19 0.90 0.68 3.02
N CYS A 20 1.64 1.08 4.05
CA CYS A 20 2.30 0.15 4.95
C CYS A 20 1.39 -0.32 6.09
N THR A 21 1.80 -1.34 6.78
CA THR A 21 1.22 -1.79 8.05
C THR A 21 2.11 -1.37 9.20
N GLY A 22 1.52 -0.98 10.31
CA GLY A 22 2.20 -0.82 11.59
C GLY A 22 1.43 -1.51 12.69
N GLU A 23 2.11 -1.84 13.78
CA GLU A 23 1.54 -2.48 14.96
C GLU A 23 1.69 -1.56 16.18
N MET A 24 0.58 -1.35 16.90
CA MET A 24 0.63 -0.73 18.21
C MET A 24 1.27 -1.71 19.18
N ILE A 25 2.39 -1.33 19.79
CA ILE A 25 3.17 -2.21 20.68
C ILE A 25 3.28 -1.70 22.12
N SER A 26 2.62 -0.58 22.43
CA SER A 26 2.57 -0.05 23.81
C SER A 26 1.24 0.61 24.10
N PRO A 27 0.89 0.77 25.41
CA PRO A 27 -0.28 1.53 25.83
C PRO A 27 -0.14 3.04 25.57
N ASP A 28 1.04 3.54 25.22
CA ASP A 28 1.37 4.94 24.99
C ASP A 28 1.67 5.24 23.52
N GLY A 29 0.90 4.65 22.62
CA GLY A 29 0.89 5.02 21.22
C GLY A 29 2.12 4.64 20.39
N LEU A 30 3.04 3.80 20.91
CA LEU A 30 4.22 3.36 20.16
C LEU A 30 3.83 2.40 19.07
N VAL A 31 4.27 2.70 17.83
CA VAL A 31 4.04 1.92 16.61
C VAL A 31 5.35 1.31 16.15
N LEU A 32 5.35 0.02 15.90
CA LEU A 32 6.40 -0.68 15.17
C LEU A 32 5.98 -0.82 13.70
N THR A 33 6.88 -0.52 12.79
CA THR A 33 6.68 -0.75 11.35
C THR A 33 8.03 -1.06 10.69
N ASN A 34 8.04 -1.31 9.38
CA ASN A 34 9.28 -1.56 8.66
C ASN A 34 10.16 -0.29 8.55
N HIS A 35 11.47 -0.49 8.49
CA HIS A 35 12.42 0.59 8.18
C HIS A 35 12.12 1.23 6.82
N HIS A 36 11.86 0.40 5.80
CA HIS A 36 11.53 0.91 4.48
C HIS A 36 10.22 1.70 4.44
N CYS A 37 9.27 1.44 5.33
CA CYS A 37 8.04 2.22 5.48
C CYS A 37 8.30 3.59 6.12
N GLY A 38 9.24 3.66 7.06
CA GLY A 38 9.70 4.89 7.70
C GLY A 38 10.76 5.66 6.91
N TYR A 39 11.29 5.10 5.82
CA TYR A 39 12.49 5.58 5.14
C TYR A 39 12.40 7.04 4.70
N SER A 40 11.28 7.46 4.13
CA SER A 40 11.06 8.86 3.72
C SER A 40 10.99 9.82 4.93
N SER A 41 10.50 9.35 6.07
CA SER A 41 10.48 10.14 7.31
C SER A 41 11.89 10.28 7.89
N ILE A 42 12.68 9.21 7.92
CA ILE A 42 14.08 9.24 8.34
C ILE A 42 14.89 10.17 7.43
N GLN A 43 14.70 10.04 6.11
CA GLN A 43 15.34 10.91 5.13
C GLN A 43 15.03 12.39 5.34
N ARG A 44 13.78 12.74 5.62
CA ARG A 44 13.33 14.13 5.82
C ARG A 44 14.08 14.82 6.96
N HIS A 45 14.45 14.06 7.98
CA HIS A 45 15.19 14.56 9.13
C HIS A 45 16.72 14.43 9.00
N SER A 46 17.19 13.80 7.91
CA SER A 46 18.62 13.64 7.66
C SER A 46 19.21 14.89 7.01
N THR A 47 20.38 15.29 7.50
CA THR A 47 21.20 16.37 6.95
C THR A 47 22.63 15.86 6.79
N LEU A 48 23.53 16.68 6.24
CA LEU A 48 24.97 16.34 6.18
C LEU A 48 25.62 16.26 7.56
N GLU A 49 25.10 17.00 8.54
CA GLU A 49 25.60 17.01 9.92
C GLU A 49 24.99 15.86 10.74
N HIS A 50 23.75 15.45 10.41
CA HIS A 50 22.98 14.41 11.07
C HIS A 50 22.37 13.47 10.05
N ASP A 51 23.16 12.56 9.50
CA ASP A 51 22.70 11.57 8.51
C ASP A 51 22.02 10.39 9.20
N TYR A 52 20.78 10.58 9.63
CA TYR A 52 19.99 9.53 10.30
C TYR A 52 19.72 8.29 9.42
N LEU A 53 19.87 8.40 8.09
CA LEU A 53 19.85 7.23 7.22
C LEU A 53 21.08 6.35 7.45
N THR A 54 22.26 6.97 7.62
CA THR A 54 23.53 6.25 7.82
C THR A 54 23.74 5.85 9.27
N ASP A 55 23.46 6.76 10.22
CA ASP A 55 23.82 6.60 11.64
C ASP A 55 22.66 6.03 12.48
N GLY A 56 21.43 6.05 11.94
CA GLY A 56 20.23 5.77 12.70
C GLY A 56 19.79 6.95 13.58
N PHE A 57 18.67 6.78 14.23
CA PHE A 57 18.09 7.79 15.12
C PHE A 57 17.39 7.12 16.31
N TRP A 58 17.59 7.65 17.51
CA TRP A 58 16.88 7.22 18.72
C TRP A 58 16.54 8.42 19.59
N ALA A 59 15.24 8.69 19.76
CA ALA A 59 14.76 9.69 20.71
C ALA A 59 14.89 9.14 22.13
N MET A 60 15.78 9.74 22.92
CA MET A 60 16.01 9.31 24.31
C MET A 60 14.94 9.80 25.28
N SER A 61 14.05 10.68 24.83
CA SER A 61 12.90 11.20 25.58
C SER A 61 11.83 11.68 24.59
N ARG A 62 10.59 11.89 25.09
CA ARG A 62 9.44 12.26 24.23
C ARG A 62 9.58 13.62 23.57
N ASP A 63 10.27 14.56 24.19
CA ASP A 63 10.58 15.88 23.64
C ASP A 63 11.59 15.84 22.48
N LYS A 64 12.28 14.72 22.30
CA LYS A 64 13.21 14.48 21.19
C LYS A 64 12.59 13.71 20.03
N GLU A 65 11.34 13.26 20.14
CA GLU A 65 10.65 12.60 19.05
C GLU A 65 10.35 13.59 17.92
N LEU A 66 10.65 13.20 16.68
CA LEU A 66 10.63 14.12 15.53
C LEU A 66 9.29 14.08 14.80
N PRO A 67 8.57 15.21 14.68
CA PRO A 67 7.27 15.26 14.00
C PRO A 67 7.40 15.01 12.48
N ASN A 68 6.40 14.32 11.91
CA ASN A 68 6.39 14.01 10.48
C ASN A 68 5.14 14.58 9.80
N PRO A 69 5.15 15.85 9.37
CA PRO A 69 4.03 16.45 8.65
C PRO A 69 3.63 15.63 7.42
N GLY A 70 2.33 15.35 7.29
CA GLY A 70 1.77 14.55 6.20
C GLY A 70 1.82 13.03 6.40
N LEU A 71 2.51 12.53 7.42
CA LEU A 71 2.43 11.13 7.81
C LEU A 71 1.16 10.90 8.64
N THR A 72 0.44 9.82 8.34
CA THR A 72 -0.78 9.45 9.06
C THR A 72 -0.75 8.01 9.54
N VAL A 73 -1.44 7.76 10.63
CA VAL A 73 -1.74 6.41 11.12
C VAL A 73 -3.26 6.24 11.16
N THR A 74 -3.75 5.23 10.45
CA THR A 74 -5.19 4.98 10.29
C THR A 74 -5.60 3.71 11.00
N PHE A 75 -6.57 3.82 11.89
CA PHE A 75 -7.25 2.71 12.55
C PHE A 75 -8.55 2.38 11.82
N ILE A 76 -8.86 1.10 11.67
CA ILE A 76 -10.21 0.66 11.29
C ILE A 76 -11.04 0.60 12.57
N ASP A 77 -11.93 1.54 12.75
CA ASP A 77 -12.79 1.59 13.93
C ASP A 77 -13.94 0.58 13.80
N LYS A 78 -14.65 0.57 12.66
CA LYS A 78 -15.79 -0.29 12.40
C LYS A 78 -15.83 -0.80 10.95
N ILE A 79 -16.39 -1.99 10.76
CA ILE A 79 -16.68 -2.58 9.45
C ILE A 79 -18.14 -3.03 9.46
N ASP A 80 -18.97 -2.50 8.56
CA ASP A 80 -20.37 -2.84 8.40
C ASP A 80 -20.64 -3.51 7.04
N ASP A 81 -21.42 -4.58 7.00
CA ASP A 81 -21.97 -5.09 5.75
C ASP A 81 -23.08 -4.13 5.29
N VAL A 82 -22.86 -3.48 4.16
CA VAL A 82 -23.81 -2.52 3.55
C VAL A 82 -24.27 -2.99 2.17
N THR A 83 -24.20 -4.28 1.92
CA THR A 83 -24.53 -4.89 0.63
C THR A 83 -25.91 -4.51 0.15
N ASP A 84 -26.94 -4.65 1.00
CA ASP A 84 -28.33 -4.38 0.61
C ASP A 84 -28.57 -2.88 0.36
N TYR A 85 -27.92 -2.01 1.13
CA TYR A 85 -27.96 -0.58 0.91
C TYR A 85 -27.38 -0.23 -0.47
N VAL A 86 -26.15 -0.68 -0.77
CA VAL A 86 -25.51 -0.39 -2.06
C VAL A 86 -26.31 -0.97 -3.22
N ARG A 87 -26.80 -2.19 -3.12
CA ARG A 87 -27.67 -2.81 -4.15
C ARG A 87 -28.94 -2.01 -4.40
N THR A 88 -29.52 -1.41 -3.36
CA THR A 88 -30.71 -0.56 -3.50
C THR A 88 -30.38 0.72 -4.26
N GLU A 89 -29.22 1.33 -3.97
CA GLU A 89 -28.79 2.54 -4.68
C GLU A 89 -28.40 2.23 -6.14
N LEU A 90 -27.73 1.12 -6.40
CA LEU A 90 -27.37 0.71 -7.76
C LEU A 90 -28.60 0.46 -8.66
N LYS A 91 -29.74 0.01 -8.12
CA LYS A 91 -30.99 -0.14 -8.90
C LYS A 91 -31.54 1.16 -9.46
N LYS A 92 -31.10 2.31 -8.94
CA LYS A 92 -31.49 3.64 -9.44
C LYS A 92 -30.71 4.05 -10.70
N ILE A 93 -29.63 3.33 -11.03
CA ILE A 93 -28.81 3.57 -12.21
C ILE A 93 -29.48 2.93 -13.41
N THR A 94 -29.78 3.73 -14.43
CA THR A 94 -30.50 3.29 -15.64
C THR A 94 -29.59 2.81 -16.75
N ASP A 95 -28.30 3.16 -16.72
CA ASP A 95 -27.32 2.70 -17.70
C ASP A 95 -26.91 1.25 -17.42
N PRO A 96 -27.24 0.28 -18.31
CA PRO A 96 -26.91 -1.13 -18.11
C PRO A 96 -25.40 -1.41 -18.20
N ASN A 97 -24.61 -0.51 -18.78
CA ASN A 97 -23.16 -0.62 -18.91
C ASN A 97 -22.40 0.11 -17.80
N SER A 98 -23.12 0.64 -16.81
CA SER A 98 -22.52 1.39 -15.71
C SER A 98 -21.57 0.51 -14.88
N MET A 99 -20.37 1.00 -14.63
CA MET A 99 -19.37 0.38 -13.74
C MET A 99 -19.41 0.97 -12.33
N GLU A 100 -20.44 1.70 -11.96
CA GLU A 100 -20.56 2.35 -10.64
C GLU A 100 -20.52 1.37 -9.48
N PHE A 101 -20.93 0.11 -9.70
CA PHE A 101 -20.84 -0.95 -8.71
C PHE A 101 -19.40 -1.30 -8.26
N LEU A 102 -18.39 -0.86 -9.01
CA LEU A 102 -16.95 -0.97 -8.67
C LEU A 102 -16.26 0.40 -8.52
N SER A 103 -16.96 1.49 -8.84
CA SER A 103 -16.43 2.85 -8.80
C SER A 103 -16.15 3.29 -7.36
N ALA A 104 -14.89 3.49 -7.01
CA ALA A 104 -14.53 3.99 -5.68
C ALA A 104 -15.15 5.37 -5.42
N LYS A 105 -15.23 6.25 -6.43
CA LYS A 105 -15.85 7.58 -6.31
C LYS A 105 -17.32 7.48 -5.94
N TYR A 106 -18.08 6.67 -6.67
CA TYR A 106 -19.50 6.45 -6.41
C TYR A 106 -19.74 5.82 -5.04
N LEU A 107 -19.04 4.72 -4.75
CA LEU A 107 -19.17 3.99 -3.48
C LEU A 107 -18.81 4.85 -2.26
N ASN A 108 -17.78 5.70 -2.37
CA ASN A 108 -17.42 6.63 -1.30
C ASN A 108 -18.44 7.77 -1.16
N GLY A 109 -19.09 8.19 -2.25
CA GLY A 109 -20.25 9.08 -2.20
C GLY A 109 -21.40 8.47 -1.39
N LEU A 110 -21.74 7.20 -1.65
CA LEU A 110 -22.73 6.47 -0.89
C LEU A 110 -22.35 6.30 0.60
N ALA A 111 -21.06 6.07 0.90
CA ALA A 111 -20.61 5.99 2.29
C ALA A 111 -20.86 7.29 3.06
N LYS A 112 -20.50 8.43 2.47
CA LYS A 112 -20.73 9.76 3.06
C LYS A 112 -22.22 10.06 3.22
N ALA A 113 -23.03 9.76 2.20
CA ALA A 113 -24.48 9.95 2.25
C ALA A 113 -25.13 9.10 3.35
N LYS A 114 -24.63 7.88 3.57
CA LYS A 114 -25.16 6.96 4.59
C LYS A 114 -24.93 7.45 6.02
N VAL A 115 -23.75 7.99 6.32
CA VAL A 115 -23.45 8.50 7.68
C VAL A 115 -23.93 9.93 7.89
N GLY A 116 -24.03 10.72 6.83
CA GLY A 116 -24.41 12.12 6.85
C GLY A 116 -23.27 13.07 7.23
N GLU A 117 -23.37 14.31 6.77
CA GLU A 117 -22.35 15.36 7.01
C GLU A 117 -22.17 15.68 8.49
N LYS A 118 -23.27 15.73 9.24
CA LYS A 118 -23.23 15.98 10.69
C LYS A 118 -22.36 14.98 11.43
N PHE A 119 -22.44 13.69 11.09
CA PHE A 119 -21.59 12.67 11.72
C PHE A 119 -20.11 12.96 11.48
N LEU A 120 -19.73 13.35 10.25
CA LEU A 120 -18.34 13.65 9.92
C LEU A 120 -17.83 14.92 10.61
N GLN A 121 -18.68 15.94 10.75
CA GLN A 121 -18.35 17.17 11.48
C GLN A 121 -18.18 16.94 12.97
N ASP A 122 -19.06 16.12 13.57
CA ASP A 122 -19.01 15.78 14.99
C ASP A 122 -17.87 14.81 15.36
N ASN A 123 -17.26 14.17 14.35
CA ASN A 123 -16.17 13.20 14.51
C ASN A 123 -14.93 13.57 13.65
N PRO A 124 -14.20 14.63 13.99
CA PRO A 124 -13.02 15.06 13.23
C PRO A 124 -11.98 13.93 13.14
N GLY A 125 -11.29 13.84 11.99
CA GLY A 125 -10.34 12.77 11.71
C GLY A 125 -10.98 11.41 11.41
N THR A 126 -12.32 11.36 11.26
CA THR A 126 -13.03 10.15 10.83
C THR A 126 -13.27 10.19 9.32
N GLU A 127 -12.98 9.10 8.64
CA GLU A 127 -13.32 8.84 7.25
C GLU A 127 -14.19 7.59 7.12
N VAL A 128 -15.04 7.59 6.09
CA VAL A 128 -15.82 6.43 5.70
C VAL A 128 -15.57 6.09 4.24
N GLU A 129 -15.45 4.79 3.95
CA GLU A 129 -15.34 4.29 2.59
C GLU A 129 -16.15 3.00 2.43
N ILE A 130 -16.76 2.79 1.26
CA ILE A 130 -17.33 1.50 0.88
C ILE A 130 -16.42 0.84 -0.14
N LYS A 131 -16.12 -0.44 0.10
CA LYS A 131 -15.37 -1.29 -0.83
C LYS A 131 -16.22 -2.43 -1.34
N ALA A 132 -16.13 -2.64 -2.66
CA ALA A 132 -16.69 -3.82 -3.31
C ALA A 132 -15.78 -5.03 -3.06
N PHE A 133 -16.35 -6.14 -2.67
CA PHE A 133 -15.70 -7.43 -2.50
C PHE A 133 -16.31 -8.44 -3.47
N TYR A 134 -15.52 -9.44 -3.85
CA TYR A 134 -15.93 -10.52 -4.74
C TYR A 134 -16.58 -10.02 -6.04
N GLY A 135 -15.92 -9.03 -6.69
CA GLY A 135 -16.42 -8.45 -7.94
C GLY A 135 -17.77 -7.71 -7.82
N GLY A 136 -18.08 -7.13 -6.65
CA GLY A 136 -19.33 -6.42 -6.40
C GLY A 136 -20.46 -7.30 -5.83
N ASN A 137 -20.14 -8.53 -5.43
CA ASN A 137 -21.12 -9.40 -4.79
C ASN A 137 -21.38 -9.03 -3.32
N LYS A 138 -20.43 -8.37 -2.66
CA LYS A 138 -20.55 -7.87 -1.30
C LYS A 138 -19.95 -6.47 -1.19
N TYR A 139 -20.51 -5.68 -0.28
CA TYR A 139 -20.04 -4.32 0.00
C TYR A 139 -19.88 -4.12 1.50
N TYR A 140 -18.70 -3.67 1.90
CA TYR A 140 -18.42 -3.36 3.29
C TYR A 140 -18.05 -1.90 3.44
N MET A 141 -18.66 -1.24 4.43
CA MET A 141 -18.33 0.13 4.83
C MET A 141 -17.32 0.10 5.97
N PHE A 142 -16.21 0.79 5.76
CA PHE A 142 -15.15 0.96 6.75
C PHE A 142 -15.27 2.36 7.35
N THR A 143 -15.42 2.44 8.64
CA THR A 143 -15.24 3.68 9.42
C THR A 143 -13.82 3.68 9.96
N LYS A 144 -13.08 4.73 9.68
CA LYS A 144 -11.65 4.84 10.01
C LYS A 144 -11.41 6.06 10.87
N LYS A 145 -10.42 5.98 11.79
CA LYS A 145 -9.85 7.14 12.49
C LYS A 145 -8.44 7.38 12.02
N ILE A 146 -8.14 8.63 11.63
CA ILE A 146 -6.88 9.03 11.02
C ILE A 146 -6.19 10.03 11.95
N TYR A 147 -5.04 9.63 12.47
CA TYR A 147 -4.18 10.46 13.30
C TYR A 147 -3.04 11.02 12.45
N SER A 148 -2.80 12.32 12.54
CA SER A 148 -1.80 13.05 11.75
C SER A 148 -0.62 13.58 12.56
N ASP A 149 -0.66 13.55 13.90
CA ASP A 149 0.52 13.79 14.72
C ASP A 149 1.25 12.45 14.97
N VAL A 150 2.17 12.15 14.08
CA VAL A 150 2.99 10.92 14.11
C VAL A 150 4.46 11.31 14.16
N ARG A 151 5.16 10.88 15.21
CA ARG A 151 6.54 11.28 15.46
C ARG A 151 7.49 10.09 15.34
N LEU A 152 8.66 10.32 14.75
CA LEU A 152 9.73 9.32 14.66
C LEU A 152 10.37 9.18 16.06
N VAL A 153 10.39 7.95 16.55
CA VAL A 153 10.97 7.59 17.86
C VAL A 153 12.33 6.92 17.69
N GLY A 154 12.44 6.06 16.68
CA GLY A 154 13.70 5.37 16.45
C GLY A 154 13.73 4.61 15.13
N ALA A 155 14.93 4.55 14.58
CA ALA A 155 15.23 3.74 13.42
C ALA A 155 16.71 3.31 13.51
N PRO A 156 17.04 2.03 13.23
CA PRO A 156 18.42 1.62 13.14
C PRO A 156 19.10 2.28 11.92
N PRO A 157 20.42 2.32 11.89
CA PRO A 157 21.17 2.73 10.71
C PRO A 157 20.82 1.84 9.51
N SER A 158 20.95 2.36 8.29
CA SER A 158 20.65 1.61 7.05
C SER A 158 21.49 0.32 6.93
N SER A 159 22.67 0.26 7.56
CA SER A 159 23.47 -0.96 7.66
C SER A 159 22.77 -2.11 8.39
N ILE A 160 21.71 -1.83 9.15
CA ILE A 160 20.82 -2.81 9.80
C ILE A 160 19.46 -2.79 9.12
N GLY A 161 18.81 -1.61 9.07
CA GLY A 161 17.45 -1.44 8.55
C GLY A 161 17.28 -1.74 7.06
N LYS A 162 18.38 -1.66 6.30
CA LYS A 162 18.45 -1.99 4.88
C LYS A 162 19.67 -2.91 4.60
N PHE A 163 20.02 -3.83 5.53
CA PHE A 163 21.11 -4.76 5.34
C PHE A 163 20.93 -5.58 4.07
N GLY A 164 22.02 -5.75 3.31
CA GLY A 164 21.99 -6.33 1.97
C GLY A 164 21.51 -5.38 0.87
N ALA A 165 21.07 -4.17 1.25
CA ALA A 165 20.64 -3.11 0.35
C ALA A 165 19.71 -3.60 -0.78
N ASP A 166 19.88 -3.05 -1.99
CA ASP A 166 19.07 -3.45 -3.14
C ASP A 166 19.48 -4.83 -3.70
N THR A 167 20.68 -5.32 -3.38
CA THR A 167 21.14 -6.66 -3.80
C THR A 167 20.25 -7.75 -3.22
N ASP A 168 19.94 -7.69 -1.92
CA ASP A 168 19.15 -8.70 -1.23
C ASP A 168 17.63 -8.45 -1.33
N ASN A 169 17.21 -7.30 -1.85
CA ASN A 169 15.78 -7.01 -2.01
C ASN A 169 15.14 -8.01 -2.99
N TRP A 170 14.00 -8.59 -2.59
CA TRP A 170 13.32 -9.69 -3.31
C TRP A 170 14.16 -10.98 -3.47
N MET A 171 15.15 -11.17 -2.58
CA MET A 171 16.00 -12.35 -2.57
C MET A 171 15.83 -13.15 -1.27
N TRP A 172 16.20 -14.42 -1.32
CA TRP A 172 16.26 -15.34 -0.21
C TRP A 172 17.66 -15.99 -0.14
N PRO A 173 18.28 -16.16 1.03
CA PRO A 173 17.87 -15.66 2.36
C PRO A 173 18.07 -14.15 2.51
N ARG A 174 17.42 -13.55 3.52
CA ARG A 174 17.53 -12.11 3.82
C ARG A 174 17.74 -11.91 5.33
N HIS A 175 18.71 -11.07 5.67
CA HIS A 175 19.13 -10.81 7.06
C HIS A 175 18.92 -9.35 7.48
N THR A 176 17.97 -8.66 6.87
CA THR A 176 17.68 -7.26 7.15
C THR A 176 16.93 -7.10 8.46
N GLY A 177 17.39 -6.20 9.33
CA GLY A 177 16.64 -5.75 10.50
C GLY A 177 15.69 -4.60 10.12
N ASP A 178 14.69 -4.91 9.29
CA ASP A 178 13.80 -3.93 8.65
C ASP A 178 12.69 -3.46 9.59
N PHE A 179 13.05 -2.61 10.57
CA PHE A 179 12.11 -2.04 11.53
C PHE A 179 12.36 -0.55 11.78
N SER A 180 11.31 0.15 12.18
CA SER A 180 11.34 1.52 12.70
C SER A 180 10.22 1.75 13.70
N LEU A 181 10.41 2.71 14.60
CA LEU A 181 9.50 3.04 15.67
C LEU A 181 8.97 4.47 15.49
N PHE A 182 7.67 4.60 15.62
CA PHE A 182 6.96 5.87 15.62
C PHE A 182 6.03 5.93 16.82
N ARG A 183 5.56 7.14 17.16
CA ARG A 183 4.52 7.32 18.16
C ARG A 183 3.40 8.17 17.60
N VAL A 184 2.17 7.71 17.84
CA VAL A 184 0.95 8.44 17.53
C VAL A 184 0.59 9.33 18.72
N TYR A 185 0.30 10.59 18.44
CA TYR A 185 -0.19 11.58 19.38
C TYR A 185 -1.64 11.96 19.06
N ALA A 186 -2.35 12.39 20.09
CA ALA A 186 -3.74 12.82 20.04
C ALA A 186 -3.94 14.06 20.91
N ASP A 187 -5.09 14.70 20.82
CA ASP A 187 -5.50 15.72 21.79
C ASP A 187 -5.65 15.11 23.20
N ALA A 188 -5.88 15.94 24.21
CA ALA A 188 -6.05 15.50 25.60
C ALA A 188 -7.24 14.53 25.80
N ASN A 189 -8.19 14.50 24.89
CA ASN A 189 -9.37 13.63 24.89
C ASN A 189 -9.16 12.33 24.07
N GLY A 190 -8.01 12.18 23.44
CA GLY A 190 -7.68 11.03 22.59
C GLY A 190 -8.21 11.14 21.15
N ASN A 191 -8.67 12.31 20.72
CA ASN A 191 -9.14 12.52 19.35
C ASN A 191 -7.99 12.83 18.40
N PRO A 192 -8.14 12.49 17.09
CA PRO A 192 -7.23 12.95 16.07
C PRO A 192 -7.07 14.47 16.07
N ALA A 193 -5.83 14.94 16.05
CA ALA A 193 -5.50 16.36 16.01
C ALA A 193 -4.27 16.59 15.13
N PRO A 194 -4.12 17.77 14.51
CA PRO A 194 -2.86 18.22 13.91
C PRO A 194 -1.75 18.25 14.95
N TYR A 195 -0.48 18.29 14.49
CA TYR A 195 0.66 18.44 15.39
C TYR A 195 0.48 19.61 16.34
N SER A 196 0.71 19.35 17.62
CA SER A 196 0.79 20.35 18.69
C SER A 196 1.74 19.87 19.78
N GLU A 197 2.46 20.80 20.41
CA GLU A 197 3.28 20.50 21.59
C GLU A 197 2.45 20.05 22.79
N THR A 198 1.17 20.40 22.82
CA THR A 198 0.22 20.02 23.88
C THR A 198 -0.42 18.65 23.68
N ASN A 199 -0.22 18.04 22.51
CA ASN A 199 -0.74 16.69 22.26
C ASN A 199 -0.05 15.67 23.16
N VAL A 200 -0.80 14.65 23.52
CA VAL A 200 -0.34 13.54 24.38
C VAL A 200 -0.25 12.25 23.59
N PRO A 201 0.60 11.29 23.99
CA PRO A 201 0.62 9.98 23.37
C PRO A 201 -0.75 9.33 23.35
N LEU A 202 -1.16 8.82 22.18
CA LEU A 202 -2.42 8.10 22.02
C LEU A 202 -2.46 6.88 22.95
N ARG A 203 -3.58 6.67 23.61
CA ARG A 203 -3.90 5.43 24.32
C ARG A 203 -4.76 4.54 23.41
N PRO A 204 -4.17 3.57 22.69
CA PRO A 204 -4.90 2.73 21.77
C PRO A 204 -5.84 1.78 22.52
N LYS A 205 -6.95 1.38 21.89
CA LYS A 205 -7.89 0.37 22.43
C LYS A 205 -7.21 -0.98 22.68
N ARG A 206 -6.18 -1.30 21.89
CA ARG A 206 -5.41 -2.54 21.98
C ARG A 206 -3.99 -2.32 21.49
N TRP A 207 -3.04 -3.09 22.06
CA TRP A 207 -1.66 -3.19 21.59
C TRP A 207 -1.18 -4.63 21.68
N LEU A 208 -0.15 -4.98 20.90
CA LEU A 208 0.49 -6.29 20.89
C LEU A 208 1.67 -6.28 21.86
N LYS A 209 1.87 -7.38 22.57
CA LYS A 209 3.05 -7.58 23.40
C LYS A 209 4.17 -8.15 22.54
N LEU A 210 5.35 -7.54 22.61
CA LEU A 210 6.56 -8.09 22.00
C LEU A 210 7.03 -9.31 22.81
N SER A 211 7.27 -10.42 22.10
CA SER A 211 7.92 -11.59 22.67
C SER A 211 9.41 -11.58 22.30
N ILE A 212 10.26 -11.71 23.28
CA ILE A 212 11.71 -11.89 23.09
C ILE A 212 12.12 -13.36 23.21
N LYS A 213 11.15 -14.27 23.37
CA LYS A 213 11.40 -15.74 23.44
C LYS A 213 11.97 -16.30 22.13
N GLY A 214 11.67 -15.64 20.99
CA GLY A 214 11.93 -16.17 19.67
C GLY A 214 10.84 -17.12 19.20
N VAL A 215 11.12 -17.85 18.14
CA VAL A 215 10.25 -18.86 17.51
C VAL A 215 11.02 -20.15 17.29
N GLU A 216 10.31 -21.27 17.32
CA GLU A 216 10.87 -22.61 17.06
C GLU A 216 10.20 -23.21 15.83
N GLU A 217 10.78 -24.28 15.29
CA GLU A 217 10.19 -25.03 14.19
C GLU A 217 8.81 -25.58 14.59
N ASN A 218 7.82 -25.42 13.71
CA ASN A 218 6.40 -25.77 13.91
C ASN A 218 5.62 -24.85 14.86
N ASP A 219 6.19 -23.75 15.33
CA ASP A 219 5.39 -22.73 16.01
C ASP A 219 4.35 -22.12 15.05
N TYR A 220 3.18 -21.78 15.60
CA TYR A 220 2.14 -21.09 14.83
C TYR A 220 2.58 -19.66 14.52
N ALA A 221 2.53 -19.29 13.23
CA ALA A 221 2.79 -17.95 12.74
C ALA A 221 1.61 -17.42 11.90
N MET A 222 1.30 -16.15 12.06
CA MET A 222 0.24 -15.47 11.33
C MET A 222 0.68 -14.07 10.92
N ILE A 223 0.34 -13.67 9.70
CA ILE A 223 0.53 -12.30 9.20
C ILE A 223 -0.83 -11.59 9.17
N MET A 224 -0.89 -10.39 9.73
CA MET A 224 -2.05 -9.52 9.69
C MET A 224 -1.62 -8.12 9.25
N GLY A 225 -2.36 -7.50 8.34
CA GLY A 225 -2.07 -6.14 7.91
C GLY A 225 -2.75 -5.73 6.62
N PHE A 226 -2.17 -4.71 6.00
CA PHE A 226 -2.65 -4.07 4.78
C PHE A 226 -1.71 -4.42 3.62
N PRO A 227 -1.96 -5.52 2.90
CA PRO A 227 -1.11 -5.91 1.77
C PRO A 227 -1.23 -4.90 0.64
N GLY A 228 -0.22 -4.84 -0.23
CA GLY A 228 -0.25 -4.04 -1.44
C GLY A 228 -1.33 -4.53 -2.41
N ARG A 229 -0.95 -5.18 -3.49
CA ARG A 229 -1.89 -5.71 -4.49
C ARG A 229 -1.56 -7.15 -4.85
N THR A 230 -2.58 -8.01 -4.86
CA THR A 230 -2.52 -9.37 -5.36
C THR A 230 -3.45 -9.53 -6.55
N ASN A 231 -2.96 -10.10 -7.64
CA ASN A 231 -3.74 -10.44 -8.83
C ASN A 231 -3.87 -11.96 -8.90
N LYS A 232 -4.87 -12.51 -8.24
CA LYS A 232 -5.03 -13.96 -8.05
C LYS A 232 -5.59 -14.68 -9.27
N TYR A 233 -6.47 -14.02 -10.02
CA TYR A 233 -7.29 -14.65 -11.06
C TYR A 233 -6.92 -14.21 -12.48
N TYR A 234 -5.63 -13.98 -12.74
CA TYR A 234 -5.18 -13.72 -14.10
C TYR A 234 -5.40 -14.93 -15.01
N THR A 235 -5.82 -14.66 -16.23
CA THR A 235 -5.78 -15.59 -17.34
C THR A 235 -4.33 -15.76 -17.83
N SER A 236 -4.08 -16.76 -18.69
CA SER A 236 -2.77 -16.94 -19.32
C SER A 236 -2.34 -15.72 -20.14
N TRP A 237 -3.27 -15.11 -20.86
CA TRP A 237 -3.04 -13.88 -21.65
C TRP A 237 -2.66 -12.69 -20.77
N GLU A 238 -3.29 -12.51 -19.63
CA GLU A 238 -2.94 -11.47 -18.66
C GLU A 238 -1.59 -11.73 -17.98
N VAL A 239 -1.20 -12.99 -17.78
CA VAL A 239 0.15 -13.35 -17.31
C VAL A 239 1.20 -12.97 -18.34
N ALA A 240 0.97 -13.28 -19.62
CA ALA A 240 1.83 -12.90 -20.73
C ALA A 240 1.91 -11.36 -20.86
N GLU A 241 0.78 -10.66 -20.83
CA GLU A 241 0.70 -9.19 -20.85
C GLU A 241 1.52 -8.58 -19.70
N ARG A 242 1.40 -9.13 -18.49
CA ARG A 242 2.18 -8.69 -17.34
C ARG A 242 3.68 -8.85 -17.52
N ARG A 243 4.12 -10.00 -18.09
CA ARG A 243 5.53 -10.29 -18.35
C ARG A 243 6.10 -9.42 -19.47
N ASP A 244 5.41 -9.36 -20.61
CA ASP A 244 5.96 -8.87 -21.86
C ASP A 244 5.73 -7.37 -22.07
N ILE A 245 4.76 -6.78 -21.38
CA ILE A 245 4.46 -5.35 -21.46
C ILE A 245 4.78 -4.66 -20.14
N ASP A 246 4.01 -4.92 -19.07
CA ASP A 246 4.11 -4.16 -17.83
C ASP A 246 5.51 -4.22 -17.23
N ASN A 247 6.01 -5.44 -17.04
CA ASN A 247 7.31 -5.65 -16.42
C ASN A 247 8.45 -5.27 -17.38
N ALA A 248 8.32 -5.54 -18.68
CA ALA A 248 9.35 -5.18 -19.65
C ALA A 248 9.57 -3.67 -19.75
N VAL A 249 8.49 -2.88 -19.84
CA VAL A 249 8.57 -1.41 -19.84
C VAL A 249 9.17 -0.92 -18.55
N ARG A 250 8.69 -1.43 -17.40
CA ARG A 250 9.21 -1.04 -16.08
C ARG A 250 10.70 -1.33 -15.92
N ILE A 251 11.15 -2.50 -16.34
CA ILE A 251 12.56 -2.89 -16.27
C ILE A 251 13.41 -1.91 -17.10
N ASN A 252 13.03 -1.68 -18.36
CA ASN A 252 13.82 -0.85 -19.26
C ASN A 252 13.90 0.61 -18.79
N ILE A 253 12.77 1.23 -18.50
CA ILE A 253 12.74 2.66 -18.13
C ILE A 253 13.40 2.89 -16.76
N ARG A 254 13.12 2.01 -15.79
CA ARG A 254 13.72 2.19 -14.44
C ARG A 254 15.20 1.90 -14.42
N ASN A 255 15.70 1.00 -15.26
CA ASN A 255 17.15 0.81 -15.39
C ASN A 255 17.84 2.12 -15.76
N LEU A 256 17.42 2.74 -16.85
CA LEU A 256 17.98 4.01 -17.33
C LEU A 256 17.91 5.12 -16.27
N ARG A 257 16.74 5.24 -15.61
CA ARG A 257 16.55 6.25 -14.57
C ARG A 257 17.43 6.02 -13.35
N GLN A 258 17.62 4.77 -12.94
CA GLN A 258 18.45 4.43 -11.79
C GLN A 258 19.92 4.64 -12.06
N GLU A 259 20.40 4.34 -13.26
CA GLU A 259 21.77 4.65 -13.67
C GLU A 259 22.06 6.15 -13.54
N ALA A 260 21.18 7.01 -14.08
CA ALA A 260 21.32 8.46 -13.99
C ALA A 260 21.27 8.98 -12.54
N MET A 261 20.32 8.48 -11.72
CA MET A 261 20.22 8.88 -10.31
C MET A 261 21.45 8.44 -9.53
N LEU A 262 21.92 7.21 -9.71
CA LEU A 262 23.04 6.64 -8.95
C LEU A 262 24.35 7.38 -9.27
N GLU A 263 24.56 7.74 -10.54
CA GLU A 263 25.73 8.51 -10.95
C GLU A 263 25.88 9.81 -10.17
N GLU A 264 24.78 10.58 -10.04
CA GLU A 264 24.79 11.84 -9.29
C GLU A 264 24.82 11.64 -7.77
N MET A 265 24.12 10.63 -7.26
CA MET A 265 24.12 10.28 -5.83
C MET A 265 25.51 9.84 -5.33
N LEU A 266 26.35 9.27 -6.19
CA LEU A 266 27.71 8.87 -5.84
C LEU A 266 28.70 10.04 -5.83
N LYS A 267 28.42 11.11 -6.60
CA LYS A 267 29.28 12.31 -6.68
C LYS A 267 29.04 13.27 -5.51
N ASP A 268 27.79 13.36 -5.03
CA ASP A 268 27.37 14.36 -4.05
C ASP A 268 26.55 13.73 -2.90
N PRO A 269 27.06 13.78 -1.64
CA PRO A 269 26.34 13.28 -0.47
C PRO A 269 24.99 13.98 -0.24
N GLN A 270 24.84 15.27 -0.59
CA GLN A 270 23.57 15.99 -0.46
C GLN A 270 22.53 15.42 -1.45
N VAL A 271 22.93 15.20 -2.71
CA VAL A 271 22.08 14.56 -3.72
C VAL A 271 21.71 13.14 -3.29
N ARG A 272 22.65 12.39 -2.70
CA ARG A 272 22.42 11.06 -2.15
C ARG A 272 21.28 11.08 -1.12
N ILE A 273 21.30 11.99 -0.18
CA ILE A 273 20.25 12.12 0.83
C ILE A 273 18.92 12.49 0.17
N GLN A 274 18.90 13.48 -0.72
CA GLN A 274 17.68 13.97 -1.37
C GLN A 274 16.98 12.90 -2.23
N TYR A 275 17.73 12.03 -2.87
CA TYR A 275 17.21 11.01 -3.78
C TYR A 275 17.06 9.61 -3.18
N ALA A 276 17.51 9.40 -1.95
CA ALA A 276 17.53 8.08 -1.30
C ALA A 276 16.19 7.33 -1.36
N SER A 277 15.09 7.97 -0.98
CA SER A 277 13.75 7.36 -0.98
C SER A 277 13.23 7.10 -2.40
N LYS A 278 13.48 8.01 -3.34
CA LYS A 278 13.08 7.88 -4.74
C LYS A 278 13.81 6.72 -5.41
N TYR A 279 15.12 6.65 -5.19
CA TYR A 279 15.95 5.55 -5.68
C TYR A 279 15.48 4.22 -5.10
N ALA A 280 15.29 4.12 -3.79
CA ALA A 280 14.80 2.92 -3.13
C ALA A 280 13.43 2.46 -3.66
N GLY A 281 12.48 3.37 -3.88
CA GLY A 281 11.18 3.06 -4.47
C GLY A 281 11.27 2.60 -5.93
N SER A 282 12.22 3.17 -6.69
CA SER A 282 12.46 2.78 -8.08
C SER A 282 13.07 1.39 -8.16
N THR A 283 14.13 1.10 -7.39
CA THR A 283 14.81 -0.20 -7.36
C THR A 283 13.91 -1.31 -6.85
N ASN A 284 13.07 -1.05 -5.86
CA ASN A 284 12.11 -2.02 -5.34
C ASN A 284 11.17 -2.53 -6.45
N ALA A 285 10.56 -1.63 -7.22
CA ALA A 285 9.65 -2.02 -8.30
C ALA A 285 10.39 -2.63 -9.52
N TYR A 286 11.61 -2.18 -9.81
CA TYR A 286 12.47 -2.75 -10.84
C TYR A 286 12.80 -4.21 -10.53
N LYS A 287 13.32 -4.50 -9.33
CA LYS A 287 13.66 -5.85 -8.91
C LYS A 287 12.43 -6.76 -8.79
N ASN A 288 11.29 -6.23 -8.33
CA ASN A 288 10.04 -6.97 -8.33
C ASN A 288 9.63 -7.39 -9.75
N ALA A 289 9.78 -6.52 -10.75
CA ALA A 289 9.47 -6.84 -12.13
C ALA A 289 10.39 -7.95 -12.69
N ILE A 290 11.70 -7.86 -12.42
CA ILE A 290 12.68 -8.91 -12.80
C ILE A 290 12.35 -10.24 -12.13
N GLY A 291 12.15 -10.23 -10.81
CA GLY A 291 11.83 -11.44 -10.03
C GLY A 291 10.49 -12.06 -10.47
N SER A 292 9.49 -11.22 -10.77
CA SER A 292 8.19 -11.70 -11.32
C SER A 292 8.36 -12.38 -12.66
N ASN A 293 9.12 -11.79 -13.59
CA ASN A 293 9.37 -12.41 -14.89
C ASN A 293 10.15 -13.72 -14.77
N TRP A 294 11.16 -13.74 -13.89
CA TRP A 294 11.88 -14.96 -13.59
C TRP A 294 10.95 -16.06 -13.04
N ALA A 295 10.09 -15.72 -12.08
CA ALA A 295 9.16 -16.67 -11.46
C ALA A 295 8.11 -17.17 -12.47
N ILE A 296 7.53 -16.28 -13.28
CA ILE A 296 6.58 -16.62 -14.35
C ILE A 296 7.20 -17.67 -15.29
N ASN A 297 8.43 -17.41 -15.76
CA ASN A 297 9.13 -18.32 -16.68
C ASN A 297 9.56 -19.62 -15.97
N LYS A 298 10.20 -19.52 -14.79
CA LYS A 298 10.71 -20.68 -14.05
C LYS A 298 9.62 -21.67 -13.63
N ARG A 299 8.44 -21.16 -13.27
CA ARG A 299 7.27 -21.95 -12.85
C ARG A 299 6.34 -22.29 -14.00
N ASN A 300 6.63 -21.81 -15.21
CA ASN A 300 5.76 -21.94 -16.38
C ASN A 300 4.31 -21.52 -16.08
N PHE A 301 4.15 -20.35 -15.44
CA PHE A 301 2.87 -19.86 -14.95
C PHE A 301 1.83 -19.69 -16.06
N GLU A 302 2.26 -19.28 -17.25
CA GLU A 302 1.38 -19.14 -18.40
C GLU A 302 0.74 -20.49 -18.76
N GLN A 303 1.53 -21.58 -18.82
CA GLN A 303 1.00 -22.92 -19.06
C GLN A 303 0.07 -23.39 -17.93
N MET A 304 0.44 -23.15 -16.67
CA MET A 304 -0.44 -23.48 -15.53
C MET A 304 -1.81 -22.82 -15.67
N LYS A 305 -1.86 -21.58 -16.15
CA LYS A 305 -3.11 -20.85 -16.39
C LYS A 305 -3.88 -21.37 -17.60
N ASN A 306 -3.20 -21.76 -18.66
CA ASN A 306 -3.81 -22.48 -19.78
C ASN A 306 -4.47 -23.78 -19.31
N ASP A 307 -3.78 -24.58 -18.51
CA ASP A 307 -4.32 -25.83 -17.97
C ASP A 307 -5.55 -25.59 -17.06
N GLU A 308 -5.58 -24.47 -16.29
CA GLU A 308 -6.74 -24.07 -15.51
C GLU A 308 -7.94 -23.68 -16.41
N GLN A 309 -7.68 -22.92 -17.48
CA GLN A 309 -8.68 -22.50 -18.47
C GLN A 309 -9.27 -23.73 -19.18
N ASP A 310 -8.44 -24.67 -19.61
CA ASP A 310 -8.87 -25.90 -20.26
C ASP A 310 -9.75 -26.76 -19.35
N ARG A 311 -9.38 -26.86 -18.06
CA ARG A 311 -10.22 -27.55 -17.05
C ARG A 311 -11.57 -26.86 -16.87
N LEU A 312 -11.60 -25.53 -16.82
CA LEU A 312 -12.84 -24.76 -16.71
C LEU A 312 -13.72 -24.96 -17.94
N ILE A 313 -13.14 -24.94 -19.14
CA ILE A 313 -13.87 -25.18 -20.41
C ILE A 313 -14.44 -26.61 -20.44
N ALA A 314 -13.65 -27.61 -20.04
CA ALA A 314 -14.09 -29.00 -20.01
C ALA A 314 -15.24 -29.21 -18.99
N TRP A 315 -15.11 -28.61 -17.81
CA TRP A 315 -16.18 -28.63 -16.78
C TRP A 315 -17.45 -27.94 -17.28
N SER A 316 -17.32 -26.76 -17.87
CA SER A 316 -18.42 -25.96 -18.40
C SER A 316 -19.22 -26.74 -19.48
N LYS A 317 -18.51 -27.39 -20.38
CA LYS A 317 -19.17 -28.28 -21.39
C LYS A 317 -19.95 -29.38 -20.73
N LYS A 318 -19.40 -30.03 -19.69
CA LYS A 318 -20.06 -31.09 -18.94
C LYS A 318 -21.31 -30.60 -18.21
N MET A 319 -21.29 -29.39 -17.68
CA MET A 319 -22.36 -28.76 -16.91
C MET A 319 -23.38 -28.01 -17.77
N CYS A 320 -23.17 -27.91 -19.10
CA CYS A 320 -23.96 -27.11 -20.02
C CYS A 320 -24.02 -25.61 -19.65
N GLU A 321 -22.89 -25.05 -19.19
CA GLU A 321 -22.74 -23.66 -18.76
C GLU A 321 -21.89 -22.83 -19.76
N PRO A 322 -22.46 -22.38 -20.89
CA PRO A 322 -21.68 -21.74 -21.97
C PRO A 322 -21.08 -20.37 -21.60
N ALA A 323 -21.61 -19.72 -20.57
CA ALA A 323 -21.16 -18.38 -20.15
C ALA A 323 -19.67 -18.33 -19.76
N TYR A 324 -19.09 -19.42 -19.24
CA TYR A 324 -17.69 -19.43 -18.83
C TYR A 324 -16.71 -19.44 -20.00
N PRO A 325 -16.84 -20.29 -21.05
CA PRO A 325 -16.01 -20.19 -22.24
C PRO A 325 -16.18 -18.85 -22.97
N GLU A 326 -17.41 -18.33 -23.07
CA GLU A 326 -17.68 -17.02 -23.68
C GLU A 326 -16.97 -15.89 -22.93
N ALA A 327 -16.98 -15.91 -21.59
CA ALA A 327 -16.24 -14.95 -20.77
C ALA A 327 -14.72 -15.05 -21.01
N LEU A 328 -14.16 -16.27 -21.12
CA LEU A 328 -12.74 -16.45 -21.43
C LEU A 328 -12.38 -15.89 -22.81
N LEU A 329 -13.16 -16.16 -23.85
CA LEU A 329 -12.97 -15.59 -25.17
C LEU A 329 -13.03 -14.05 -25.16
N THR A 330 -13.96 -13.50 -24.40
CA THR A 330 -14.08 -12.04 -24.23
C THR A 330 -12.83 -11.46 -23.54
N LEU A 331 -12.32 -12.12 -22.49
CA LEU A 331 -11.09 -11.69 -21.82
C LEU A 331 -9.87 -11.75 -22.75
N GLU A 332 -9.73 -12.80 -23.55
CA GLU A 332 -8.68 -12.91 -24.58
C GLU A 332 -8.75 -11.75 -25.55
N GLN A 333 -9.94 -11.48 -26.11
CA GLN A 333 -10.15 -10.37 -27.05
C GLN A 333 -9.77 -9.02 -26.43
N ILE A 334 -10.22 -8.75 -25.20
CA ILE A 334 -9.90 -7.52 -24.48
C ILE A 334 -8.38 -7.34 -24.29
N VAL A 335 -7.67 -8.42 -23.91
CA VAL A 335 -6.21 -8.36 -23.73
C VAL A 335 -5.51 -8.06 -25.06
N ASN A 336 -5.95 -8.68 -26.14
CA ASN A 336 -5.38 -8.46 -27.47
C ASN A 336 -5.65 -7.03 -27.97
N ASP A 337 -6.89 -6.54 -27.84
CA ASP A 337 -7.29 -5.23 -28.34
C ASP A 337 -6.61 -4.08 -27.57
N ARG A 338 -6.37 -4.23 -26.27
CA ARG A 338 -5.74 -3.19 -25.45
C ARG A 338 -4.21 -3.18 -25.49
N LYS A 339 -3.58 -4.16 -26.12
CA LYS A 339 -2.13 -4.39 -26.04
C LYS A 339 -1.29 -3.15 -26.34
N ASP A 340 -1.55 -2.49 -27.46
CA ASP A 340 -0.83 -1.28 -27.86
C ASP A 340 -1.12 -0.09 -26.94
N LEU A 341 -2.38 0.11 -26.56
CA LEU A 341 -2.77 1.15 -25.61
C LEU A 341 -2.11 0.94 -24.23
N ARG A 342 -2.05 -0.29 -23.78
CA ARG A 342 -1.41 -0.64 -22.51
C ARG A 342 0.09 -0.37 -22.54
N PHE A 343 0.77 -0.75 -23.62
CA PHE A 343 2.19 -0.44 -23.80
C PHE A 343 2.44 1.08 -23.76
N ARG A 344 1.68 1.86 -24.52
CA ARG A 344 1.80 3.33 -24.52
C ARG A 344 1.52 3.94 -23.16
N SER A 345 0.47 3.46 -22.49
CA SER A 345 0.13 3.92 -21.14
C SER A 345 1.26 3.67 -20.15
N TRP A 346 1.85 2.47 -20.17
CA TRP A 346 3.00 2.15 -19.32
C TRP A 346 4.24 2.97 -19.65
N MET A 347 4.51 3.23 -20.93
CA MET A 347 5.62 4.09 -21.36
C MET A 347 5.43 5.52 -20.83
N LEU A 348 4.24 6.10 -20.99
CA LEU A 348 3.95 7.43 -20.48
C LEU A 348 4.03 7.51 -18.94
N ASP A 349 3.49 6.52 -18.24
CA ASP A 349 3.54 6.49 -16.78
C ASP A 349 4.97 6.38 -16.25
N GLU A 350 5.75 5.39 -16.73
CA GLU A 350 7.10 5.14 -16.20
C GLU A 350 8.13 6.17 -16.68
N ALA A 351 8.05 6.63 -17.94
CA ALA A 351 9.03 7.58 -18.49
C ALA A 351 8.75 9.03 -18.11
N LEU A 352 7.48 9.45 -18.07
CA LEU A 352 7.10 10.84 -17.82
C LEU A 352 6.52 11.03 -16.41
N SER A 353 5.32 10.47 -16.14
CA SER A 353 4.59 10.76 -14.91
C SER A 353 5.35 10.37 -13.63
N ARG A 354 6.07 9.26 -13.67
CA ARG A 354 6.91 8.78 -12.54
C ARG A 354 8.39 9.00 -12.78
N GLY A 355 8.81 9.20 -14.02
CA GLY A 355 10.20 9.33 -14.41
C GLY A 355 10.75 10.74 -14.21
N ILE A 356 9.97 11.74 -14.54
CA ILE A 356 10.39 13.15 -14.57
C ILE A 356 9.49 13.96 -13.62
N GLU A 357 10.07 14.47 -12.53
CA GLU A 357 9.30 15.24 -11.54
C GLU A 357 8.70 16.52 -12.10
N PHE A 358 9.44 17.19 -12.97
CA PHE A 358 9.00 18.41 -13.63
C PHE A 358 7.69 18.20 -14.42
N SER A 359 7.43 17.00 -14.92
CA SER A 359 6.19 16.69 -15.65
C SER A 359 4.92 16.80 -14.79
N LYS A 360 5.05 16.79 -13.45
CA LYS A 360 3.94 16.96 -12.51
C LYS A 360 3.59 18.40 -12.20
N VAL A 361 4.53 19.33 -12.40
CA VAL A 361 4.36 20.76 -12.05
C VAL A 361 3.09 21.36 -12.65
N PRO A 362 2.73 21.14 -13.93
CA PRO A 362 1.49 21.67 -14.48
C PRO A 362 0.23 21.14 -13.77
N THR A 363 0.22 19.85 -13.39
CA THR A 363 -0.90 19.23 -12.67
C THR A 363 -1.01 19.78 -11.25
N ASP A 364 0.13 19.92 -10.56
CA ASP A 364 0.18 20.43 -9.18
C ASP A 364 -0.27 21.89 -9.13
N ILE A 365 0.15 22.72 -10.11
CA ILE A 365 -0.32 24.11 -10.25
C ILE A 365 -1.81 24.16 -10.54
N GLY A 366 -2.33 23.31 -11.44
CA GLY A 366 -3.76 23.21 -11.75
C GLY A 366 -4.60 22.92 -10.51
N THR A 367 -4.15 22.01 -9.65
CA THR A 367 -4.86 21.64 -8.41
C THR A 367 -4.90 22.77 -7.37
N VAL A 368 -3.97 23.72 -7.43
CA VAL A 368 -3.96 24.90 -6.54
C VAL A 368 -4.87 26.03 -7.08
N CYS A 369 -5.12 26.02 -8.37
CA CYS A 369 -5.96 27.05 -9.04
C CYS A 369 -7.45 26.66 -9.10
N GLU A 370 -7.83 25.41 -8.84
CA GLU A 370 -9.20 24.93 -8.65
C GLU A 370 -9.63 25.05 -7.18
#